data_d41a86ac2d6b1ee796eaacb9f7964645
#
_entry.id   d41a86ac2d6b1ee796eaacb9f7964645
#
_cell.length_a   1.000
_cell.length_b   1.000
_cell.length_c   1.000
_cell.angle_alpha   90.00
_cell.angle_beta   90.00
_cell.angle_gamma   90.00
#
_symmetry.space_group_name_H-M   'P 1'
#
loop_
_entity.id
_entity.type
_entity.pdbx_description
1 polymer ?
#
loop_
_entity_poly.entity_id
_entity_poly.type
_entity_poly.pdbx_seq_one_letter_code
_entity_poly.pdbx_strand_id
1 'polypeptide(L)'
;FSLPFTESILEYLSLFDSKFQKNIFEVRDQISILNEEIENAMFYFRLTFDPLCMNTNKDIIKTNLNNAYINIQERGRIIVDKIDKILEN
;
A
#
# COMPACT_ATOMS: atom_id res chain seq x y z
N PHE A 1 -3.21 4.06 -5.80
CA PHE A 1 -4.24 3.93 -4.75
C PHE A 1 -4.00 4.95 -3.66
N SER A 2 -4.94 5.85 -3.45
CA SER A 2 -4.79 6.89 -2.42
C SER A 2 -6.15 7.36 -1.92
N LEU A 3 -6.18 7.88 -0.69
CA LEU A 3 -7.34 8.53 -0.12
C LEU A 3 -7.13 10.05 -0.13
N PRO A 4 -8.21 10.83 -0.31
CA PRO A 4 -8.12 12.29 -0.38
C PRO A 4 -7.99 12.93 1.02
N PHE A 5 -6.82 12.84 1.63
CA PHE A 5 -6.54 13.49 2.90
C PHE A 5 -6.14 14.94 2.66
N THR A 6 -7.14 15.80 2.59
CA THR A 6 -6.96 17.25 2.46
C THR A 6 -6.92 17.90 3.85
N GLU A 7 -6.48 19.16 3.91
CA GLU A 7 -6.51 19.92 5.17
C GLU A 7 -7.91 20.02 5.76
N SER A 8 -8.94 20.14 4.91
CA SER A 8 -10.32 20.18 5.37
C SER A 8 -10.74 18.91 6.08
N ILE A 9 -10.30 17.76 5.57
CA ILE A 9 -10.57 16.46 6.19
C ILE A 9 -9.84 16.36 7.53
N LEU A 10 -8.59 16.81 7.59
CA LEU A 10 -7.81 16.80 8.82
C LEU A 10 -8.42 17.68 9.89
N GLU A 11 -8.90 18.87 9.53
CA GLU A 11 -9.62 19.76 10.44
C GLU A 11 -10.88 19.09 10.97
N TYR A 12 -11.63 18.41 10.09
CA TYR A 12 -12.82 17.68 10.47
C TYR A 12 -12.51 16.56 11.47
N LEU A 13 -11.40 15.82 11.24
CA LEU A 13 -10.97 14.76 12.12
C LEU A 13 -10.62 15.26 13.53
N SER A 14 -10.26 16.53 13.68
CA SER A 14 -9.96 17.10 15.00
C SER A 14 -11.17 17.13 15.92
N LEU A 15 -12.39 16.96 15.39
CA LEU A 15 -13.61 16.87 16.18
C LEU A 15 -13.80 15.50 16.83
N PHE A 16 -13.04 14.49 16.42
CA PHE A 16 -13.13 13.14 16.96
C PHE A 16 -12.09 12.95 18.06
N ASP A 17 -12.23 11.86 18.83
CA ASP A 17 -11.28 11.56 19.88
C ASP A 17 -9.90 11.18 19.32
N SER A 18 -8.89 11.22 20.19
CA SER A 18 -7.50 10.97 19.79
C SER A 18 -7.28 9.57 19.25
N LYS A 19 -7.98 8.58 19.79
CA LYS A 19 -7.85 7.20 19.36
C LYS A 19 -8.34 7.03 17.94
N PHE A 20 -9.49 7.62 17.62
CA PHE A 20 -10.04 7.56 16.27
C PHE A 20 -9.12 8.25 15.28
N GLN A 21 -8.62 9.45 15.62
CA GLN A 21 -7.66 10.17 14.78
C GLN A 21 -6.41 9.35 14.51
N LYS A 22 -5.86 8.74 15.55
CA LYS A 22 -4.68 7.88 15.42
C LYS A 22 -4.93 6.72 14.47
N ASN A 23 -6.07 6.06 14.60
CA ASN A 23 -6.42 4.94 13.73
C ASN A 23 -6.55 5.36 12.27
N ILE A 24 -7.14 6.52 12.01
CA ILE A 24 -7.26 7.06 10.65
C ILE A 24 -5.88 7.35 10.06
N PHE A 25 -4.99 7.96 10.84
CA PHE A 25 -3.63 8.24 10.37
C PHE A 25 -2.83 6.96 10.11
N GLU A 26 -3.04 5.92 10.92
CA GLU A 26 -2.41 4.62 10.69
C GLU A 26 -2.88 4.00 9.36
N VAL A 27 -4.17 4.09 9.06
CA VAL A 27 -4.70 3.62 7.77
C VAL A 27 -4.07 4.39 6.62
N ARG A 28 -3.99 5.72 6.73
CA ARG A 28 -3.35 6.56 5.71
C ARG A 28 -1.90 6.13 5.47
N ASP A 29 -1.15 5.90 6.54
CA ASP A 29 0.25 5.50 6.43
C ASP A 29 0.38 4.15 5.75
N GLN A 30 -0.49 3.19 6.07
CA GLN A 30 -0.49 1.88 5.43
C GLN A 30 -0.83 1.99 3.93
N ILE A 31 -1.72 2.90 3.55
CA ILE A 31 -2.06 3.14 2.14
C ILE A 31 -0.85 3.73 1.40
N SER A 32 -0.10 4.62 2.04
CA SER A 32 1.13 5.17 1.44
C SER A 32 2.15 4.06 1.18
N ILE A 33 2.31 3.13 2.11
CA ILE A 33 3.21 1.98 1.92
C ILE A 33 2.68 1.08 0.80
N LEU A 34 1.37 0.86 0.75
CA LEU A 34 0.76 0.07 -0.32
C LEU A 34 1.06 0.68 -1.70
N ASN A 35 0.98 2.01 -1.82
CA ASN A 35 1.30 2.69 -3.08
C ASN A 35 2.75 2.45 -3.50
N GLU A 36 3.70 2.47 -2.56
CA GLU A 36 5.09 2.17 -2.84
C GLU A 36 5.26 0.71 -3.30
N GLU A 37 4.56 -0.22 -2.66
CA GLU A 37 4.63 -1.63 -3.01
C GLU A 37 4.03 -1.89 -4.40
N ILE A 38 2.95 -1.17 -4.75
CA ILE A 38 2.37 -1.25 -6.10
C ILE A 38 3.34 -0.70 -7.14
N GLU A 39 4.01 0.42 -6.87
CA GLU A 39 5.00 0.97 -7.78
C GLU A 39 6.16 0.00 -8.01
N ASN A 40 6.62 -0.67 -6.96
CA ASN A 40 7.67 -1.68 -7.07
C ASN A 40 7.21 -2.86 -7.93
N ALA A 41 5.98 -3.33 -7.73
CA ALA A 41 5.44 -4.42 -8.53
C ALA A 41 5.33 -4.02 -10.00
N MET A 42 4.88 -2.80 -10.28
CA MET A 42 4.80 -2.27 -11.64
C MET A 42 6.17 -2.19 -12.31
N PHE A 43 7.19 -1.78 -11.54
CA PHE A 43 8.56 -1.72 -12.04
C PHE A 43 9.04 -3.10 -12.49
N TYR A 44 8.90 -4.13 -11.64
CA TYR A 44 9.30 -5.48 -11.99
C TYR A 44 8.45 -6.07 -13.10
N PHE A 45 7.16 -5.76 -13.13
CA PHE A 45 6.26 -6.20 -14.20
C PHE A 45 6.74 -5.66 -15.55
N ARG A 46 7.13 -4.39 -15.62
CA ARG A 46 7.66 -3.80 -16.86
C ARG A 46 8.97 -4.49 -17.30
N LEU A 47 9.82 -4.85 -16.33
CA LEU A 47 11.07 -5.55 -16.64
C LEU A 47 10.83 -6.91 -17.28
N THR A 48 9.68 -7.56 -17.03
CA THR A 48 9.37 -8.84 -17.66
C THR A 48 9.20 -8.73 -19.17
N PHE A 49 8.96 -7.51 -19.68
CA PHE A 49 8.81 -7.24 -21.12
C PHE A 49 10.06 -6.63 -21.73
N ASP A 50 11.12 -6.42 -20.95
CA ASP A 50 12.39 -5.91 -21.44
C ASP A 50 13.26 -7.09 -21.90
N PRO A 51 13.54 -7.25 -23.22
CA PRO A 51 14.31 -8.40 -23.71
C PRO A 51 15.69 -8.52 -23.10
N LEU A 52 16.36 -7.41 -22.83
CA LEU A 52 17.70 -7.42 -22.24
C LEU A 52 17.68 -7.92 -20.81
N CYS A 53 16.77 -7.40 -20.00
CA CYS A 53 16.64 -7.79 -18.60
C CYS A 53 16.19 -9.24 -18.46
N MET A 54 15.20 -9.66 -19.24
CA MET A 54 14.66 -11.03 -19.17
C MET A 54 15.68 -12.07 -19.58
N ASN A 55 16.53 -11.78 -20.57
CA ASN A 55 17.53 -12.75 -21.03
C ASN A 55 18.64 -12.99 -20.01
N THR A 56 18.96 -11.98 -19.19
CA THR A 56 20.08 -12.05 -18.25
C THR A 56 19.65 -12.30 -16.80
N ASN A 57 18.46 -11.80 -16.41
CA ASN A 57 18.03 -11.79 -15.01
C ASN A 57 16.59 -12.31 -14.82
N LYS A 58 16.15 -13.19 -15.70
CA LYS A 58 14.77 -13.68 -15.72
C LYS A 58 14.28 -14.19 -14.36
N ASP A 59 15.06 -15.06 -13.72
CA ASP A 59 14.65 -15.69 -12.47
C ASP A 59 14.60 -14.68 -11.32
N ILE A 60 15.57 -13.75 -11.30
CA ILE A 60 15.60 -12.70 -10.28
C ILE A 60 14.40 -11.78 -10.43
N ILE A 61 14.08 -11.36 -11.66
CA ILE A 61 12.93 -10.48 -11.93
C ILE A 61 11.63 -11.17 -11.52
N LYS A 62 11.44 -12.43 -11.88
CA LYS A 62 10.24 -13.19 -11.52
C LYS A 62 10.09 -13.34 -10.01
N THR A 63 11.20 -13.63 -9.32
CA THR A 63 11.19 -13.77 -7.86
C THR A 63 10.82 -12.45 -7.21
N ASN A 64 11.40 -11.34 -7.66
CA ASN A 64 11.10 -10.02 -7.11
C ASN A 64 9.65 -9.61 -7.38
N LEU A 65 9.13 -9.90 -8.56
CA LEU A 65 7.73 -9.62 -8.90
C LEU A 65 6.78 -10.42 -8.00
N ASN A 66 7.06 -11.70 -7.80
CA ASN A 66 6.25 -12.55 -6.93
C ASN A 66 6.26 -12.03 -5.49
N ASN A 67 7.43 -11.65 -4.98
CA ASN A 67 7.55 -11.10 -3.63
C ASN A 67 6.78 -9.76 -3.51
N ALA A 68 6.82 -8.94 -4.54
CA ALA A 68 6.07 -7.69 -4.57
C ALA A 68 4.56 -7.94 -4.48
N TYR A 69 4.05 -8.94 -5.20
CA TYR A 69 2.64 -9.31 -5.12
C TYR A 69 2.24 -9.80 -3.73
N ILE A 70 3.09 -10.62 -3.10
CA ILE A 70 2.86 -11.09 -1.74
C ILE A 70 2.78 -9.92 -0.77
N ASN A 71 3.70 -8.96 -0.89
CA ASN A 71 3.72 -7.77 -0.05
C ASN A 71 2.43 -6.95 -0.22
N ILE A 72 1.94 -6.80 -1.44
CA ILE A 72 0.69 -6.09 -1.72
C ILE A 72 -0.48 -6.78 -1.03
N GLN A 73 -0.56 -8.11 -1.13
CA GLN A 73 -1.63 -8.88 -0.50
C GLN A 73 -1.63 -8.73 1.02
N GLU A 74 -0.46 -8.82 1.63
CA GLU A 74 -0.33 -8.66 3.08
C GLU A 74 -0.67 -7.25 3.53
N ARG A 75 -0.23 -6.23 2.77
CA ARG A 75 -0.56 -4.85 3.08
C ARG A 75 -2.05 -4.60 2.99
N GLY A 76 -2.71 -5.14 1.98
CA GLY A 76 -4.16 -5.07 1.85
C GLY A 76 -4.87 -5.66 3.05
N ARG A 77 -4.41 -6.81 3.54
CA ARG A 77 -4.98 -7.45 4.73
C ARG A 77 -4.83 -6.57 5.97
N ILE A 78 -3.66 -5.98 6.16
CA ILE A 78 -3.41 -5.07 7.29
C ILE A 78 -4.36 -3.88 7.24
N ILE A 79 -4.56 -3.30 6.05
CA ILE A 79 -5.44 -2.15 5.87
C ILE A 79 -6.89 -2.53 6.20
N VAL A 80 -7.36 -3.65 5.70
CA VAL A 80 -8.73 -4.13 5.97
C VAL A 80 -8.93 -4.34 7.47
N ASP A 81 -7.97 -4.98 8.14
CA ASP A 81 -8.05 -5.22 9.58
C ASP A 81 -8.13 -3.91 10.37
N LYS A 82 -7.35 -2.91 9.98
CA LYS A 82 -7.37 -1.60 10.65
C LYS A 82 -8.69 -0.88 10.42
N ILE A 83 -9.25 -0.95 9.22
CA ILE A 83 -10.55 -0.36 8.92
C ILE A 83 -11.64 -1.06 9.73
N ASP A 84 -11.63 -2.37 9.81
CA ASP A 84 -12.61 -3.13 10.59
C ASP A 84 -12.58 -2.72 12.07
N LYS A 85 -11.41 -2.52 12.64
CA LYS A 85 -11.27 -2.07 14.02
C LYS A 85 -11.86 -0.67 14.22
N ILE A 86 -11.72 0.21 13.25
CA ILE A 86 -12.32 1.55 13.30
C ILE A 86 -13.85 1.44 13.28
N LEU A 87 -14.38 0.58 12.43
CA LEU A 87 -15.83 0.40 12.28
C LEU A 87 -16.48 -0.30 13.47
N GLU A 88 -15.74 -1.10 14.23
CA GLU A 88 -16.22 -1.76 15.43
C GLU A 88 -16.43 -0.79 16.61
N ASN A 89 -15.81 0.36 16.57
CA ASN A 89 -15.95 1.40 17.58
C ASN A 89 -17.08 2.34 17.21
#